data_a69bbc4d3434d9bca9e2a9cd1d813330
#
_entry.id   a69bbc4d3434d9bca9e2a9cd1d813330
#
_cell.length_a   1.000
_cell.length_b   1.000
_cell.length_c   1.000
_cell.angle_alpha   90.00
_cell.angle_beta   90.00
_cell.angle_gamma   90.00
#
_symmetry.space_group_name_H-M   'P 1'
#
loop_
_entity.id
_entity.type
_entity.pdbx_description
1 polymer ?
#
loop_
_entity_poly.entity_id
_entity_poly.type
_entity_poly.pdbx_seq_one_letter_code
_entity_poly.pdbx_strand_id
1 'polypeptide(L)'
;MSYSIEPSFMFHNELARLILKAGTNSDNKWFFTDGAFVCDVQLERNPNTWLHENFVVICDKQIIAYFEACWGKPLNIISSFRFILFEKTKSVTATKAFFQYLDYLFVSRGLLAFNWIVAEKNIHAYNLYEKFIKRYCGHRIGKKHYGQMAYDGEISNTFLYEIEKEEYFSWKNKNSIII
;
A
#
# COMPACT_ATOMS: atom_id res chain seq x y z
N MET A 1 -19.97 1.63 -11.75
CA MET A 1 -19.29 2.73 -11.03
C MET A 1 -17.94 2.91 -11.67
N SER A 2 -17.67 4.07 -12.24
CA SER A 2 -16.38 4.39 -12.88
C SER A 2 -15.42 4.95 -11.81
N TYR A 3 -14.16 4.59 -11.92
CA TYR A 3 -13.08 5.16 -11.12
C TYR A 3 -11.85 5.40 -12.00
N SER A 4 -10.94 6.28 -11.55
CA SER A 4 -9.63 6.45 -12.17
C SER A 4 -8.52 6.28 -11.14
N ILE A 5 -7.32 5.99 -11.63
CA ILE A 5 -6.09 5.94 -10.83
C ILE A 5 -5.21 7.06 -11.39
N GLU A 6 -4.91 8.04 -10.56
CA GLU A 6 -4.23 9.27 -10.97
C GLU A 6 -2.96 9.48 -10.13
N PRO A 7 -1.91 10.09 -10.70
CA PRO A 7 -0.72 10.46 -9.94
C PRO A 7 -1.05 11.37 -8.75
N SER A 8 -0.54 11.05 -7.58
CA SER A 8 -0.91 11.74 -6.33
C SER A 8 -0.50 13.22 -6.29
N PHE A 9 0.58 13.59 -6.99
CA PHE A 9 1.06 14.98 -7.02
C PHE A 9 0.02 15.98 -7.54
N MET A 10 -0.94 15.51 -8.36
CA MET A 10 -2.03 16.36 -8.87
C MET A 10 -3.05 16.74 -7.77
N PHE A 11 -3.05 16.04 -6.65
CA PHE A 11 -4.03 16.15 -5.56
C PHE A 11 -3.38 16.44 -4.20
N HIS A 12 -2.18 17.01 -4.20
CA HIS A 12 -1.34 17.17 -3.02
C HIS A 12 -2.08 17.77 -1.81
N ASN A 13 -2.77 18.88 -1.97
CA ASN A 13 -3.46 19.57 -0.87
C ASN A 13 -4.64 18.77 -0.32
N GLU A 14 -5.42 18.13 -1.19
CA GLU A 14 -6.56 17.32 -0.78
C GLU A 14 -6.09 16.04 -0.08
N LEU A 15 -5.09 15.37 -0.67
CA LEU A 15 -4.49 14.17 -0.11
C LEU A 15 -3.89 14.44 1.28
N ALA A 16 -3.15 15.54 1.46
CA ALA A 16 -2.59 15.90 2.76
C ALA A 16 -3.67 16.06 3.84
N ARG A 17 -4.80 16.72 3.52
CA ARG A 17 -5.93 16.83 4.46
C ARG A 17 -6.54 15.47 4.83
N LEU A 18 -6.71 14.58 3.83
CA LEU A 18 -7.26 13.26 4.05
C LEU A 18 -6.35 12.40 4.93
N ILE A 19 -5.05 12.47 4.69
CA ILE A 19 -4.03 11.76 5.46
C ILE A 19 -4.02 12.27 6.91
N LEU A 20 -3.98 13.60 7.12
CA LEU A 20 -4.05 14.19 8.46
C LEU A 20 -5.32 13.77 9.20
N LYS A 21 -6.48 13.81 8.53
CA LYS A 21 -7.75 13.36 9.10
C LYS A 21 -7.72 11.87 9.45
N ALA A 22 -7.13 11.02 8.62
CA ALA A 22 -6.98 9.60 8.91
C ALA A 22 -6.05 9.36 10.11
N GLY A 23 -4.97 10.14 10.23
CA GLY A 23 -3.97 10.01 11.28
C GLY A 23 -4.38 10.51 12.65
N THR A 24 -5.35 11.41 12.71
CA THR A 24 -5.91 11.88 13.99
C THR A 24 -6.85 10.86 14.63
N ASN A 25 -7.21 9.78 13.95
CA ASN A 25 -8.00 8.70 14.52
C ASN A 25 -7.10 7.78 15.35
N SER A 26 -7.41 7.60 16.64
CA SER A 26 -6.69 6.72 17.58
C SER A 26 -6.53 5.28 17.09
N ASP A 27 -7.48 4.80 16.28
CA ASP A 27 -7.43 3.46 15.70
C ASP A 27 -6.33 3.31 14.62
N ASN A 28 -5.80 4.43 14.13
CA ASN A 28 -4.80 4.48 13.07
C ASN A 28 -3.38 4.80 13.59
N LYS A 29 -3.10 4.67 14.87
CA LYS A 29 -1.79 5.01 15.45
C LYS A 29 -0.59 4.31 14.80
N TRP A 30 -0.81 3.15 14.19
CA TRP A 30 0.19 2.39 13.44
C TRP A 30 0.41 2.89 12.02
N PHE A 31 -0.39 3.82 11.57
CA PHE A 31 -0.30 4.41 10.23
C PHE A 31 0.89 5.38 10.09
N PHE A 32 1.19 6.09 11.19
CA PHE A 32 2.20 7.14 11.23
C PHE A 32 3.37 6.70 12.10
N THR A 33 3.99 5.60 11.73
CA THR A 33 5.17 5.11 12.44
C THR A 33 6.39 6.00 12.26
N ASP A 34 6.35 6.87 11.24
CA ASP A 34 7.40 7.85 11.01
C ASP A 34 6.76 9.22 10.82
N GLY A 35 7.14 10.21 11.60
CA GLY A 35 6.88 11.63 11.30
C GLY A 35 7.40 12.05 9.93
N ALA A 36 8.10 11.15 9.27
CA ALA A 36 8.54 11.17 7.90
C ALA A 36 7.39 11.16 6.87
N PHE A 37 6.16 10.70 7.18
CA PHE A 37 5.15 10.60 6.14
C PHE A 37 4.78 11.95 5.50
N VAL A 38 4.69 13.01 6.30
CA VAL A 38 4.50 14.37 5.77
C VAL A 38 5.77 14.85 5.07
N CYS A 39 6.94 14.37 5.49
CA CYS A 39 8.22 14.67 4.87
C CYS A 39 8.50 13.79 3.65
N ASP A 40 8.07 12.52 3.61
CA ASP A 40 8.27 11.63 2.46
C ASP A 40 7.53 12.08 1.21
N VAL A 41 6.40 12.77 1.37
CA VAL A 41 5.75 13.48 0.25
C VAL A 41 6.59 14.68 -0.23
N GLN A 42 7.51 15.17 0.58
CA GLN A 42 8.35 16.34 0.32
C GLN A 42 9.85 16.01 0.14
N LEU A 43 10.33 14.91 0.69
CA LEU A 43 11.71 14.48 0.52
C LEU A 43 11.83 13.67 -0.76
N GLU A 44 12.34 14.31 -1.79
CA GLU A 44 12.92 13.62 -2.94
C GLU A 44 14.06 12.72 -2.45
N ARG A 45 13.74 11.46 -2.13
CA ARG A 45 14.79 10.45 -2.01
C ARG A 45 15.54 10.45 -3.32
N ASN A 46 16.85 10.33 -3.26
CA ASN A 46 17.73 10.44 -4.41
C ASN A 46 17.12 9.67 -5.62
N PRO A 47 16.67 10.37 -6.67
CA PRO A 47 15.95 9.76 -7.80
C PRO A 47 16.84 8.80 -8.62
N ASN A 48 18.17 8.81 -8.36
CA ASN A 48 19.11 7.92 -9.02
C ASN A 48 19.12 6.51 -8.41
N THR A 49 18.69 6.36 -7.15
CA THR A 49 18.75 5.09 -6.41
C THR A 49 17.39 4.57 -6.00
N TRP A 50 16.38 5.44 -5.88
CA TRP A 50 15.04 5.07 -5.44
C TRP A 50 13.99 5.60 -6.42
N LEU A 51 12.97 4.78 -6.66
CA LEU A 51 11.77 5.15 -7.40
C LEU A 51 10.59 5.18 -6.45
N HIS A 52 9.78 6.23 -6.60
CA HIS A 52 8.52 6.41 -5.88
C HIS A 52 7.38 6.49 -6.89
N GLU A 53 6.35 5.73 -6.65
CA GLU A 53 5.14 5.73 -7.47
C GLU A 53 3.93 5.85 -6.54
N ASN A 54 3.34 7.04 -6.55
CA ASN A 54 2.27 7.40 -5.65
C ASN A 54 1.02 7.74 -6.46
N PHE A 55 -0.07 7.06 -6.17
CA PHE A 55 -1.34 7.22 -6.87
C PHE A 55 -2.51 7.40 -5.91
N VAL A 56 -3.50 8.14 -6.35
CA VAL A 56 -4.82 8.21 -5.72
C VAL A 56 -5.85 7.47 -6.57
N VAL A 57 -6.82 6.90 -5.90
CA VAL A 57 -8.01 6.31 -6.55
C VAL A 57 -9.16 7.29 -6.38
N ILE A 58 -9.72 7.73 -7.50
CA ILE A 58 -10.82 8.68 -7.53
C ILE A 58 -12.08 7.95 -7.96
N CYS A 59 -13.14 8.08 -7.17
CA CYS A 59 -14.47 7.56 -7.48
C CYS A 59 -15.49 8.65 -7.14
N ASP A 60 -16.44 8.92 -8.05
CA ASP A 60 -17.48 9.95 -7.87
C ASP A 60 -16.87 11.32 -7.48
N LYS A 61 -15.75 11.70 -8.10
CA LYS A 61 -14.97 12.95 -7.86
C LYS A 61 -14.35 13.07 -6.46
N GLN A 62 -14.24 11.98 -5.72
CA GLN A 62 -13.63 11.94 -4.39
C GLN A 62 -12.44 10.99 -4.36
N ILE A 63 -11.39 11.35 -3.65
CA ILE A 63 -10.27 10.44 -3.37
C ILE A 63 -10.76 9.42 -2.35
N ILE A 64 -10.81 8.14 -2.76
CA ILE A 64 -11.26 7.03 -1.92
C ILE A 64 -10.12 6.20 -1.35
N ALA A 65 -8.97 6.19 -2.01
CA ALA A 65 -7.78 5.46 -1.58
C ALA A 65 -6.50 6.11 -2.09
N TYR A 66 -5.38 5.76 -1.45
CA TYR A 66 -4.02 6.17 -1.81
C TYR A 66 -3.11 4.96 -1.82
N PHE A 67 -2.27 4.87 -2.84
CA PHE A 67 -1.22 3.86 -2.99
C PHE A 67 0.13 4.56 -3.05
N GLU A 68 1.07 4.07 -2.28
CA GLU A 68 2.47 4.48 -2.32
C GLU A 68 3.33 3.23 -2.47
N ALA A 69 4.25 3.25 -3.42
CA ALA A 69 5.27 2.24 -3.57
C ALA A 69 6.65 2.87 -3.74
N CYS A 70 7.62 2.28 -3.09
CA CYS A 70 9.01 2.70 -3.16
C CYS A 70 9.90 1.49 -3.35
N TRP A 71 10.81 1.53 -4.31
CA TRP A 71 11.79 0.48 -4.54
C TRP A 71 13.14 1.01 -4.98
N GLY A 72 14.20 0.27 -4.65
CA GLY A 72 15.57 0.59 -5.05
C GLY A 72 15.92 0.02 -6.43
N LYS A 73 16.65 0.77 -7.22
CA LYS A 73 17.31 0.23 -8.42
C LYS A 73 18.62 -0.48 -8.01
N PRO A 74 18.95 -1.63 -8.58
CA PRO A 74 18.31 -2.36 -9.68
C PRO A 74 17.39 -3.51 -9.24
N LEU A 75 17.04 -3.63 -7.97
CA LEU A 75 16.45 -4.87 -7.41
C LEU A 75 15.05 -5.21 -7.92
N ASN A 76 14.33 -4.29 -8.55
CA ASN A 76 12.97 -4.52 -9.06
C ASN A 76 12.02 -5.20 -8.03
N ILE A 77 12.24 -4.95 -6.75
CA ILE A 77 11.43 -5.43 -5.63
C ILE A 77 10.95 -4.23 -4.85
N ILE A 78 9.66 -4.16 -4.58
CA ILE A 78 9.13 -3.10 -3.72
C ILE A 78 9.62 -3.33 -2.29
N SER A 79 10.29 -2.33 -1.76
CA SER A 79 10.81 -2.36 -0.39
C SER A 79 9.90 -1.66 0.63
N SER A 80 8.94 -0.87 0.16
CA SER A 80 7.99 -0.16 1.00
C SER A 80 6.70 0.06 0.23
N PHE A 81 5.60 -0.29 0.86
CA PHE A 81 4.27 -0.08 0.31
C PHE A 81 3.31 0.42 1.37
N ARG A 82 2.46 1.38 0.99
CA ARG A 82 1.34 1.84 1.80
C ARG A 82 0.06 1.81 0.97
N PHE A 83 -0.99 1.36 1.62
CA PHE A 83 -2.36 1.44 1.11
C PHE A 83 -3.24 2.10 2.16
N ILE A 84 -3.81 3.24 1.81
CA ILE A 84 -4.74 3.96 2.67
C ILE A 84 -6.12 3.96 2.03
N LEU A 85 -7.11 3.43 2.74
CA LEU A 85 -8.50 3.50 2.35
C LEU A 85 -9.18 4.62 3.15
N PHE A 86 -9.56 5.70 2.48
CA PHE A 86 -10.25 6.84 3.09
C PHE A 86 -11.76 6.61 3.21
N GLU A 87 -12.35 5.87 2.27
CA GLU A 87 -13.79 5.63 2.20
C GLU A 87 -14.10 4.13 2.26
N LYS A 88 -14.50 3.64 3.43
CA LYS A 88 -14.72 2.20 3.70
C LYS A 88 -15.83 1.61 2.84
N THR A 89 -16.86 2.37 2.48
CA THR A 89 -17.98 1.92 1.64
C THR A 89 -17.54 1.65 0.20
N LYS A 90 -16.38 2.16 -0.21
CA LYS A 90 -15.78 1.97 -1.54
C LYS A 90 -14.66 0.92 -1.56
N SER A 91 -14.58 0.05 -0.55
CA SER A 91 -13.49 -0.93 -0.43
C SER A 91 -13.39 -1.87 -1.63
N VAL A 92 -14.49 -2.28 -2.23
CA VAL A 92 -14.49 -3.12 -3.45
C VAL A 92 -13.86 -2.39 -4.62
N THR A 93 -14.20 -1.12 -4.83
CA THR A 93 -13.60 -0.28 -5.89
C THR A 93 -12.10 -0.09 -5.64
N ALA A 94 -11.70 0.20 -4.40
CA ALA A 94 -10.31 0.34 -4.03
C ALA A 94 -9.51 -0.96 -4.23
N THR A 95 -10.11 -2.12 -3.95
CA THR A 95 -9.49 -3.44 -4.21
C THR A 95 -9.29 -3.67 -5.71
N LYS A 96 -10.26 -3.34 -6.55
CA LYS A 96 -10.11 -3.42 -8.02
C LYS A 96 -8.98 -2.52 -8.51
N ALA A 97 -8.94 -1.28 -8.04
CA ALA A 97 -7.86 -0.35 -8.37
C ALA A 97 -6.49 -0.87 -7.90
N PHE A 98 -6.43 -1.53 -6.75
CA PHE A 98 -5.20 -2.15 -6.25
C PHE A 98 -4.69 -3.25 -7.20
N PHE A 99 -5.55 -4.12 -7.72
CA PHE A 99 -5.13 -5.12 -8.70
C PHE A 99 -4.67 -4.50 -10.02
N GLN A 100 -5.30 -3.44 -10.50
CA GLN A 100 -4.80 -2.69 -11.67
C GLN A 100 -3.44 -2.05 -11.40
N TYR A 101 -3.22 -1.58 -10.19
CA TYR A 101 -1.91 -1.06 -9.77
C TYR A 101 -0.86 -2.17 -9.73
N LEU A 102 -1.17 -3.37 -9.24
CA LEU A 102 -0.27 -4.53 -9.30
C LEU A 102 0.06 -4.92 -10.75
N ASP A 103 -0.94 -4.93 -11.66
CA ASP A 103 -0.69 -5.13 -13.10
C ASP A 103 0.32 -4.13 -13.65
N TYR A 104 0.12 -2.85 -13.34
CA TYR A 104 1.04 -1.80 -13.76
C TYR A 104 2.47 -2.03 -13.22
N LEU A 105 2.59 -2.33 -11.94
CA LEU A 105 3.90 -2.57 -11.32
C LEU A 105 4.61 -3.78 -11.91
N PHE A 106 3.92 -4.91 -12.06
CA PHE A 106 4.52 -6.15 -12.58
C PHE A 106 4.77 -6.12 -14.10
N VAL A 107 3.87 -5.49 -14.87
CA VAL A 107 3.99 -5.47 -16.35
C VAL A 107 4.80 -4.26 -16.81
N SER A 108 4.38 -3.06 -16.44
CA SER A 108 4.95 -1.82 -16.99
C SER A 108 6.26 -1.43 -16.31
N ARG A 109 6.40 -1.72 -14.99
CA ARG A 109 7.61 -1.43 -14.21
C ARG A 109 8.57 -2.62 -14.13
N GLY A 110 8.12 -3.82 -14.50
CA GLY A 110 8.95 -5.02 -14.51
C GLY A 110 9.35 -5.50 -13.12
N LEU A 111 8.55 -5.19 -12.08
CA LEU A 111 8.84 -5.67 -10.73
C LEU A 111 8.73 -7.18 -10.66
N LEU A 112 9.55 -7.79 -9.80
CA LEU A 112 9.60 -9.24 -9.58
C LEU A 112 8.79 -9.64 -8.35
N ALA A 113 8.76 -8.80 -7.35
CA ALA A 113 8.00 -9.03 -6.12
C ALA A 113 7.46 -7.71 -5.54
N PHE A 114 6.45 -7.85 -4.71
CA PHE A 114 5.76 -6.76 -4.02
C PHE A 114 5.66 -7.10 -2.54
N ASN A 115 6.38 -6.37 -1.69
CA ASN A 115 6.49 -6.65 -0.27
C ASN A 115 5.85 -5.55 0.55
N TRP A 116 5.23 -5.92 1.67
CA TRP A 116 4.74 -4.97 2.66
C TRP A 116 4.87 -5.51 4.07
N ILE A 117 4.78 -4.62 5.03
CA ILE A 117 4.84 -4.94 6.45
C ILE A 117 3.58 -4.48 7.17
N VAL A 118 3.26 -5.15 8.27
CA VAL A 118 2.19 -4.74 9.17
C VAL A 118 2.59 -4.96 10.62
N ALA A 119 2.31 -4.00 11.48
CA ALA A 119 2.47 -4.18 12.92
C ALA A 119 1.53 -5.27 13.43
N GLU A 120 2.05 -6.22 14.23
CA GLU A 120 1.24 -7.28 14.84
C GLU A 120 0.08 -6.71 15.66
N LYS A 121 0.31 -5.59 16.35
CA LYS A 121 -0.69 -4.89 17.16
C LYS A 121 -1.69 -4.07 16.34
N ASN A 122 -1.45 -3.85 15.05
CA ASN A 122 -2.46 -3.31 14.14
C ASN A 122 -3.42 -4.42 13.70
N ILE A 123 -4.25 -4.86 14.64
CA ILE A 123 -5.14 -6.02 14.46
C ILE A 123 -6.04 -5.87 13.24
N HIS A 124 -6.49 -4.64 12.94
CA HIS A 124 -7.36 -4.39 11.79
C HIS A 124 -6.62 -4.67 10.47
N ALA A 125 -5.45 -4.08 10.28
CA ALA A 125 -4.65 -4.28 9.06
C ALA A 125 -4.11 -5.72 8.98
N TYR A 126 -3.65 -6.28 10.10
CA TYR A 126 -3.23 -7.67 10.18
C TYR A 126 -4.32 -8.63 9.67
N ASN A 127 -5.53 -8.54 10.22
CA ASN A 127 -6.65 -9.38 9.81
C ASN A 127 -7.05 -9.15 8.33
N LEU A 128 -6.92 -7.92 7.84
CA LEU A 128 -7.18 -7.61 6.43
C LEU A 128 -6.18 -8.35 5.52
N TYR A 129 -4.89 -8.29 5.82
CA TYR A 129 -3.85 -8.94 5.02
C TYR A 129 -3.88 -10.46 5.10
N GLU A 130 -4.16 -11.04 6.29
CA GLU A 130 -4.37 -12.49 6.41
C GLU A 130 -5.56 -12.98 5.57
N LYS A 131 -6.65 -12.21 5.52
CA LYS A 131 -7.78 -12.50 4.63
C LYS A 131 -7.42 -12.33 3.16
N PHE A 132 -6.62 -11.30 2.84
CA PHE A 132 -6.20 -11.02 1.48
C PHE A 132 -5.39 -12.18 0.90
N ILE A 133 -4.32 -12.62 1.60
CA ILE A 133 -3.47 -13.72 1.10
C ILE A 133 -4.23 -15.05 1.00
N LYS A 134 -5.17 -15.31 1.91
CA LYS A 134 -6.03 -16.51 1.83
C LYS A 134 -6.99 -16.49 0.64
N ARG A 135 -7.47 -15.32 0.25
CA ARG A 135 -8.50 -15.17 -0.78
C ARG A 135 -7.93 -14.98 -2.17
N TYR A 136 -6.78 -14.35 -2.30
CA TYR A 136 -6.22 -13.91 -3.57
C TYR A 136 -4.87 -14.58 -3.82
N CYS A 137 -3.80 -13.90 -3.52
CA CYS A 137 -2.43 -14.35 -3.73
C CYS A 137 -1.51 -13.71 -2.70
N GLY A 138 -0.30 -14.21 -2.62
CA GLY A 138 0.70 -13.76 -1.66
C GLY A 138 0.79 -14.63 -0.42
N HIS A 139 1.84 -14.43 0.31
CA HIS A 139 2.14 -15.22 1.49
C HIS A 139 2.89 -14.39 2.54
N ARG A 140 2.93 -14.90 3.76
CA ARG A 140 3.71 -14.31 4.84
C ARG A 140 5.11 -14.91 4.81
N ILE A 141 6.13 -14.06 4.61
CA ILE A 141 7.53 -14.49 4.54
C ILE A 141 8.25 -14.48 5.88
N GLY A 142 7.73 -13.75 6.86
CA GLY A 142 8.39 -13.73 8.16
C GLY A 142 7.77 -12.82 9.21
N LYS A 143 8.47 -12.79 10.35
CA LYS A 143 8.17 -11.92 11.49
C LYS A 143 9.46 -11.25 11.95
N LYS A 144 9.43 -9.92 12.13
CA LYS A 144 10.53 -9.15 12.71
C LYS A 144 10.13 -8.69 14.12
N HIS A 145 10.97 -8.97 15.11
CA HIS A 145 10.77 -8.47 16.47
C HIS A 145 11.10 -6.98 16.53
N TYR A 146 10.30 -6.22 17.27
CA TYR A 146 10.44 -4.77 17.43
C TYR A 146 10.56 -4.02 16.09
N GLY A 147 9.80 -4.47 15.10
CA GLY A 147 9.92 -4.00 13.72
C GLY A 147 9.28 -2.64 13.47
N GLN A 148 8.39 -2.19 14.35
CA GLN A 148 7.64 -0.96 14.14
C GLN A 148 7.29 -0.29 15.48
N MET A 149 7.33 1.04 15.50
CA MET A 149 6.91 1.85 16.63
C MET A 149 5.76 2.76 16.19
N ALA A 150 4.68 2.78 16.98
CA ALA A 150 3.57 3.72 16.78
C ALA A 150 3.98 5.13 17.18
N TYR A 151 3.21 6.13 16.75
CA TYR A 151 3.51 7.53 17.06
C TYR A 151 3.50 7.85 18.57
N ASP A 152 2.79 7.06 19.38
CA ASP A 152 2.76 7.17 20.84
C ASP A 152 3.90 6.44 21.55
N GLY A 153 4.86 5.89 20.79
CA GLY A 153 6.01 5.16 21.28
C GLY A 153 5.76 3.67 21.54
N GLU A 154 4.56 3.17 21.32
CA GLU A 154 4.29 1.74 21.47
C GLU A 154 5.04 0.92 20.43
N ILE A 155 5.78 -0.10 20.89
CA ILE A 155 6.55 -0.99 20.00
C ILE A 155 5.76 -2.24 19.68
N SER A 156 5.83 -2.68 18.43
CA SER A 156 5.23 -3.90 17.92
C SER A 156 6.22 -4.73 17.11
N ASN A 157 6.03 -6.05 17.13
CA ASN A 157 6.56 -6.90 16.09
C ASN A 157 5.89 -6.55 14.75
N THR A 158 6.52 -6.92 13.65
CA THR A 158 5.92 -6.80 12.31
C THR A 158 5.89 -8.14 11.63
N PHE A 159 4.83 -8.36 10.86
CA PHE A 159 4.78 -9.41 9.87
C PHE A 159 5.16 -8.87 8.50
N LEU A 160 5.90 -9.68 7.75
CA LEU A 160 6.32 -9.39 6.39
C LEU A 160 5.52 -10.26 5.45
N TYR A 161 4.98 -9.66 4.40
CA TYR A 161 4.20 -10.31 3.36
C TYR A 161 4.82 -10.04 2.00
N GLU A 162 4.57 -10.94 1.08
CA GLU A 162 5.06 -10.86 -0.29
C GLU A 162 4.02 -11.38 -1.29
N ILE A 163 4.01 -10.79 -2.47
CA ILE A 163 3.38 -11.30 -3.68
C ILE A 163 4.46 -11.37 -4.74
N GLU A 164 4.81 -12.56 -5.19
CA GLU A 164 5.70 -12.74 -6.34
C GLU A 164 4.92 -12.56 -7.66
N LYS A 165 5.61 -12.07 -8.67
CA LYS A 165 5.03 -11.83 -10.00
C LYS A 165 4.39 -13.10 -10.57
N GLU A 166 5.08 -14.23 -10.52
CA GLU A 166 4.63 -15.52 -11.02
C GLU A 166 3.40 -16.02 -10.25
N GLU A 167 3.39 -15.87 -8.92
CA GLU A 167 2.26 -16.21 -8.07
C GLU A 167 1.02 -15.39 -8.43
N TYR A 168 1.19 -14.07 -8.59
CA TYR A 168 0.13 -13.16 -8.99
C TYR A 168 -0.52 -13.55 -10.32
N PHE A 169 0.28 -13.77 -11.37
CA PHE A 169 -0.24 -14.13 -12.69
C PHE A 169 -0.82 -15.55 -12.72
N SER A 170 -0.24 -16.49 -11.97
CA SER A 170 -0.82 -17.84 -11.81
C SER A 170 -2.21 -17.77 -11.16
N TRP A 171 -2.35 -16.99 -10.10
CA TRP A 171 -3.66 -16.75 -9.46
C TRP A 171 -4.65 -16.08 -10.43
N LYS A 172 -4.22 -15.01 -11.10
CA LYS A 172 -5.05 -14.24 -12.04
C LYS A 172 -5.56 -15.09 -13.19
N ASN A 173 -4.71 -15.93 -13.77
CA ASN A 173 -5.07 -16.84 -14.88
C ASN A 173 -6.04 -17.93 -14.44
N LYS A 174 -5.88 -18.49 -13.24
CA LYS A 174 -6.80 -19.50 -12.68
C LYS A 174 -8.18 -18.93 -12.35
N ASN A 175 -8.20 -17.66 -11.97
CA ASN A 175 -9.42 -16.98 -11.57
C ASN A 175 -9.93 -16.03 -12.67
N SER A 176 -9.68 -16.30 -13.95
CA SER A 176 -9.98 -15.52 -15.18
C SER A 176 -11.33 -14.79 -15.20
N ILE A 177 -11.74 -14.34 -14.06
CA ILE A 177 -13.06 -13.83 -13.77
C ILE A 177 -12.91 -12.57 -12.97
N ILE A 178 -13.31 -11.49 -13.61
CA ILE A 178 -13.98 -10.39 -12.94
C ILE A 178 -13.08 -9.60 -11.97
N ILE A 179 -12.15 -8.88 -12.54
CA ILE A 179 -11.82 -7.59 -11.93
C ILE A 179 -12.37 -6.48 -12.81
#